data_470c389b56f4dded1e52c3ad0f3c033b
#
_entry.id   470c389b56f4dded1e52c3ad0f3c033b
#
_cell.length_a   1.000
_cell.length_b   1.000
_cell.length_c   1.000
_cell.angle_alpha   90.00
_cell.angle_beta   90.00
_cell.angle_gamma   90.00
#
_symmetry.space_group_name_H-M   'P 1'
#
loop_
_entity.id
_entity.type
_entity.pdbx_description
1 polymer ?
#
loop_
_entity_poly.entity_id
_entity_poly.type
_entity_poly.pdbx_seq_one_letter_code
_entity_poly.pdbx_strand_id
1 'polypeptide(L)'
;DIEANIEIAKELQAMNLDALVLSGGFVSRAPMYVMKGSMPIKSLTHYMHPWWLRWGVKSCGWFMMPSEPFKELFFLEDALKFRQALQMPLVYVGGIVRKENAERALESGFQLVQMGRALLRDPDFVNKMKSGVESCGCGHSNYCIGRMYSKEMACHHNLKEPLPAKLIKEIEQLESR
;
A
#
# COMPACT_ATOMS: atom_id res chain seq x y z
N ASP A 1 1.00 20.11 -0.15
CA ASP A 1 1.64 20.70 1.02
C ASP A 1 1.07 20.07 2.29
N ILE A 2 1.93 19.62 3.18
CA ILE A 2 1.51 18.88 4.37
C ILE A 2 0.90 19.81 5.41
N GLU A 3 1.39 21.04 5.48
CA GLU A 3 0.89 22.09 6.39
C GLU A 3 -0.57 22.43 6.09
N ALA A 4 -0.90 22.60 4.80
CA ALA A 4 -2.28 22.86 4.39
C ALA A 4 -3.22 21.69 4.73
N ASN A 5 -2.74 20.45 4.61
CA ASN A 5 -3.52 19.27 5.00
C ASN A 5 -3.72 19.18 6.52
N ILE A 6 -2.75 19.63 7.32
CA ILE A 6 -2.87 19.71 8.77
C ILE A 6 -3.93 20.77 9.16
N GLU A 7 -3.96 21.92 8.50
CA GLU A 7 -5.02 22.94 8.77
C GLU A 7 -6.41 22.39 8.45
N ILE A 8 -6.60 21.71 7.32
CA ILE A 8 -7.86 21.03 7.00
C ILE A 8 -8.22 20.00 8.10
N ALA A 9 -7.24 19.24 8.57
CA ALA A 9 -7.47 18.25 9.61
C ALA A 9 -7.86 18.88 10.96
N LYS A 10 -7.35 20.07 11.30
CA LYS A 10 -7.78 20.87 12.47
C LYS A 10 -9.23 21.32 12.34
N GLU A 11 -9.64 21.78 11.15
CA GLU A 11 -11.04 22.13 10.89
C GLU A 11 -11.96 20.93 11.07
N LEU A 12 -11.58 19.75 10.53
CA LEU A 12 -12.33 18.51 10.72
C LEU A 12 -12.41 18.12 12.20
N GLN A 13 -11.33 18.27 12.97
CA GLN A 13 -11.35 18.05 14.42
C GLN A 13 -12.32 19.00 15.12
N ALA A 14 -12.35 20.29 14.74
CA ALA A 14 -13.27 21.27 15.31
C ALA A 14 -14.76 20.94 15.01
N MET A 15 -15.01 20.19 13.93
CA MET A 15 -16.33 19.66 13.57
C MET A 15 -16.70 18.37 14.33
N ASN A 16 -15.92 17.95 15.34
CA ASN A 16 -16.09 16.74 16.14
C ASN A 16 -16.02 15.43 15.32
N LEU A 17 -15.08 15.35 14.37
CA LEU A 17 -14.80 14.10 13.66
C LEU A 17 -14.27 13.05 14.66
N ASP A 18 -14.82 11.83 14.64
CA ASP A 18 -14.47 10.75 15.58
C ASP A 18 -13.05 10.21 15.40
N ALA A 19 -12.58 10.11 14.16
CA ALA A 19 -11.22 9.66 13.83
C ALA A 19 -10.81 10.07 12.40
N LEU A 20 -9.51 10.21 12.15
CA LEU A 20 -8.97 10.50 10.83
C LEU A 20 -7.97 9.44 10.38
N VAL A 21 -8.16 8.91 9.16
CA VAL A 21 -7.21 8.00 8.51
C VAL A 21 -6.23 8.79 7.65
N LEU A 22 -4.94 8.69 7.94
CA LEU A 22 -3.88 9.40 7.22
C LEU A 22 -3.44 8.61 5.97
N SER A 23 -4.27 8.57 4.93
CA SER A 23 -4.11 7.67 3.77
C SER A 23 -3.17 8.20 2.67
N GLY A 24 -2.52 9.34 2.85
CA GLY A 24 -1.57 9.89 1.88
C GLY A 24 -2.19 10.72 0.74
N GLY A 25 -3.52 10.93 0.75
CA GLY A 25 -4.20 11.89 -0.12
C GLY A 25 -4.63 11.36 -1.49
N PHE A 26 -4.52 12.18 -2.53
CA PHE A 26 -5.21 11.99 -3.81
C PHE A 26 -4.41 11.10 -4.79
N VAL A 27 -4.87 9.88 -5.00
CA VAL A 27 -4.18 8.83 -5.78
C VAL A 27 -4.06 9.15 -7.28
N SER A 28 -4.99 9.92 -7.86
CA SER A 28 -5.02 10.13 -9.33
C SER A 28 -3.83 10.92 -9.87
N ARG A 29 -3.21 11.79 -9.06
CA ARG A 29 -2.02 12.57 -9.48
C ARG A 29 -0.70 11.87 -9.19
N ALA A 30 -0.66 11.01 -8.18
CA ALA A 30 0.54 10.31 -7.77
C ALA A 30 0.22 8.89 -7.26
N PRO A 31 -0.28 7.99 -8.12
CA PRO A 31 -0.69 6.66 -7.70
C PRO A 31 0.46 5.87 -7.08
N MET A 32 1.71 6.16 -7.48
CA MET A 32 2.90 5.50 -6.97
C MET A 32 3.26 5.92 -5.55
N TYR A 33 2.82 7.10 -5.11
CA TYR A 33 3.09 7.59 -3.77
C TYR A 33 2.50 6.69 -2.67
N VAL A 34 1.29 6.18 -2.90
CA VAL A 34 0.61 5.25 -1.96
C VAL A 34 0.93 3.78 -2.23
N MET A 35 1.51 3.46 -3.38
CA MET A 35 1.76 2.07 -3.81
C MET A 35 3.20 1.60 -3.62
N LYS A 36 4.02 2.30 -2.85
CA LYS A 36 5.44 1.96 -2.64
C LYS A 36 5.77 0.50 -2.93
N GLY A 37 6.85 0.29 -3.67
CA GLY A 37 7.29 -1.01 -4.17
C GLY A 37 7.46 -1.00 -5.70
N SER A 38 7.78 -2.14 -6.27
CA SER A 38 8.04 -2.30 -7.69
C SER A 38 6.76 -2.21 -8.53
N MET A 39 6.85 -1.69 -9.77
CA MET A 39 5.73 -1.65 -10.70
C MET A 39 5.70 -2.92 -11.57
N PRO A 40 4.66 -3.76 -11.45
CA PRO A 40 4.54 -5.00 -12.22
C PRO A 40 3.94 -4.75 -13.61
N ILE A 41 4.71 -4.17 -14.53
CA ILE A 41 4.22 -3.75 -15.87
C ILE A 41 3.69 -4.94 -16.68
N LYS A 42 4.32 -6.10 -16.60
CA LYS A 42 3.85 -7.30 -17.33
C LYS A 42 2.53 -7.80 -16.75
N SER A 43 2.39 -7.82 -15.42
CA SER A 43 1.15 -8.21 -14.74
C SER A 43 0.03 -7.22 -15.05
N LEU A 44 0.28 -5.91 -14.94
CA LEU A 44 -0.66 -4.86 -15.26
C LEU A 44 -1.15 -4.99 -16.71
N THR A 45 -0.23 -5.09 -17.67
CA THR A 45 -0.58 -5.17 -19.09
C THR A 45 -1.15 -6.53 -19.51
N HIS A 46 -0.94 -7.60 -18.72
CA HIS A 46 -1.56 -8.88 -18.98
C HIS A 46 -3.08 -8.85 -18.81
N TYR A 47 -3.58 -8.16 -17.81
CA TYR A 47 -5.00 -8.04 -17.50
C TYR A 47 -5.68 -6.83 -18.14
N MET A 48 -4.92 -5.93 -18.79
CA MET A 48 -5.43 -4.67 -19.32
C MET A 48 -6.17 -4.85 -20.65
N HIS A 49 -7.33 -4.23 -20.76
CA HIS A 49 -8.13 -4.06 -21.98
C HIS A 49 -8.45 -2.56 -22.14
N PRO A 50 -8.47 -2.00 -23.34
CA PRO A 50 -8.27 -2.56 -24.68
C PRO A 50 -6.79 -2.70 -25.11
N TRP A 51 -6.54 -3.39 -26.23
CA TRP A 51 -5.19 -3.74 -26.72
C TRP A 51 -4.27 -2.54 -26.97
N TRP A 52 -4.80 -1.40 -27.45
CA TRP A 52 -4.02 -0.19 -27.72
C TRP A 52 -3.47 0.44 -26.42
N LEU A 53 -4.27 0.46 -25.33
CA LEU A 53 -3.82 0.93 -24.02
C LEU A 53 -2.73 0.01 -23.48
N ARG A 54 -2.90 -1.30 -23.62
CA ARG A 54 -1.89 -2.30 -23.25
C ARG A 54 -0.55 -2.08 -23.97
N TRP A 55 -0.59 -1.74 -25.28
CA TRP A 55 0.61 -1.42 -26.06
C TRP A 55 1.27 -0.13 -25.57
N GLY A 56 0.51 0.93 -25.32
CA GLY A 56 0.99 2.19 -24.76
C GLY A 56 1.71 1.99 -23.42
N VAL A 57 1.08 1.28 -22.49
CA VAL A 57 1.69 1.00 -21.17
C VAL A 57 2.93 0.11 -21.28
N LYS A 58 2.98 -0.85 -22.18
CA LYS A 58 4.20 -1.65 -22.42
C LYS A 58 5.38 -0.81 -22.92
N SER A 59 5.10 0.16 -23.79
CA SER A 59 6.14 0.97 -24.43
C SER A 59 6.65 2.10 -23.52
N CYS A 60 5.76 2.76 -22.78
CA CYS A 60 6.08 3.96 -21.99
C CYS A 60 5.90 3.77 -20.48
N GLY A 61 5.35 2.64 -20.04
CA GLY A 61 4.96 2.44 -18.62
C GLY A 61 6.13 2.54 -17.64
N TRP A 62 7.32 2.09 -18.03
CA TRP A 62 8.52 2.19 -17.20
C TRP A 62 8.95 3.63 -16.94
N PHE A 63 8.65 4.55 -17.86
CA PHE A 63 8.94 5.98 -17.72
C PHE A 63 7.79 6.72 -17.03
N MET A 64 6.54 6.37 -17.36
CA MET A 64 5.34 7.03 -16.81
C MET A 64 5.00 6.60 -15.38
N MET A 65 5.42 5.40 -14.98
CA MET A 65 5.14 4.80 -13.68
C MET A 65 6.45 4.40 -13.00
N PRO A 66 7.21 5.37 -12.46
CA PRO A 66 8.46 5.07 -11.78
C PRO A 66 8.21 4.18 -10.57
N SER A 67 9.14 3.25 -10.35
CA SER A 67 9.11 2.39 -9.17
C SER A 67 9.63 3.17 -7.97
N GLU A 68 8.87 3.20 -6.90
CA GLU A 68 9.27 3.78 -5.63
C GLU A 68 9.71 2.66 -4.68
N PRO A 69 10.92 2.68 -4.12
CA PRO A 69 11.35 1.64 -3.20
C PRO A 69 10.38 1.48 -2.03
N PHE A 70 10.08 0.23 -1.68
CA PHE A 70 9.31 -0.03 -0.49
C PHE A 70 10.17 0.23 0.76
N LYS A 71 9.59 0.94 1.71
CA LYS A 71 10.14 1.15 3.04
C LYS A 71 9.04 0.85 4.05
N GLU A 72 9.36 0.12 5.10
CA GLU A 72 8.41 -0.08 6.19
C GLU A 72 8.06 1.28 6.83
N LEU A 73 6.80 1.45 7.23
CA LEU A 73 6.30 2.68 7.85
C LEU A 73 6.56 3.97 7.04
N PHE A 74 6.49 3.90 5.71
CA PHE A 74 6.90 4.98 4.78
C PHE A 74 6.17 6.32 4.95
N PHE A 75 5.07 6.37 5.67
CA PHE A 75 4.36 7.62 6.01
C PHE A 75 4.54 8.06 7.46
N LEU A 76 5.33 7.35 8.28
CA LEU A 76 5.37 7.61 9.72
C LEU A 76 5.87 9.03 10.04
N GLU A 77 6.91 9.49 9.38
CA GLU A 77 7.47 10.84 9.61
C GLU A 77 6.45 11.95 9.34
N ASP A 78 5.71 11.84 8.24
CA ASP A 78 4.67 12.81 7.91
C ASP A 78 3.43 12.66 8.82
N ALA A 79 3.04 11.43 9.13
CA ALA A 79 1.92 11.16 10.01
C ALA A 79 2.17 11.67 11.44
N LEU A 80 3.41 11.69 11.92
CA LEU A 80 3.78 12.26 13.22
C LEU A 80 3.54 13.77 13.28
N LYS A 81 3.67 14.51 12.18
CA LYS A 81 3.32 15.94 12.13
C LYS A 81 1.84 16.17 12.41
N PHE A 82 0.96 15.31 11.85
CA PHE A 82 -0.47 15.32 12.17
C PHE A 82 -0.72 14.94 13.63
N ARG A 83 -0.02 13.92 14.16
CA ARG A 83 -0.18 13.51 15.57
C ARG A 83 0.19 14.63 16.54
N GLN A 84 1.21 15.41 16.23
CA GLN A 84 1.61 16.57 17.05
C GLN A 84 0.60 17.72 17.00
N ALA A 85 -0.09 17.90 15.89
CA ALA A 85 -1.01 19.00 15.66
C ALA A 85 -2.46 18.73 16.09
N LEU A 86 -2.85 17.46 16.25
CA LEU A 86 -4.23 17.03 16.46
C LEU A 86 -4.37 16.25 17.77
N GLN A 87 -5.54 16.34 18.41
CA GLN A 87 -5.87 15.58 19.63
C GLN A 87 -6.82 14.41 19.37
N MET A 88 -7.60 14.47 18.27
CA MET A 88 -8.53 13.39 17.91
C MET A 88 -7.81 12.07 17.62
N PRO A 89 -8.52 10.93 17.64
CA PRO A 89 -7.99 9.65 17.24
C PRO A 89 -7.49 9.65 15.80
N LEU A 90 -6.26 9.15 15.59
CA LEU A 90 -5.65 9.00 14.27
C LEU A 90 -5.40 7.54 13.95
N VAL A 91 -5.68 7.18 12.70
CA VAL A 91 -5.40 5.85 12.16
C VAL A 91 -4.19 5.92 11.25
N TYR A 92 -3.13 5.21 11.60
CA TYR A 92 -1.94 5.13 10.76
C TYR A 92 -2.14 4.13 9.62
N VAL A 93 -1.73 4.48 8.41
CA VAL A 93 -1.65 3.58 7.25
C VAL A 93 -0.35 3.82 6.49
N GLY A 94 0.29 2.74 6.04
CA GLY A 94 1.49 2.83 5.17
C GLY A 94 2.64 1.94 5.63
N GLY A 95 2.92 0.87 4.88
CA GLY A 95 4.08 0.02 5.09
C GLY A 95 4.07 -0.87 6.32
N ILE A 96 2.89 -1.23 6.85
CA ILE A 96 2.76 -2.20 7.95
C ILE A 96 2.75 -3.62 7.37
N VAL A 97 3.83 -4.35 7.58
CA VAL A 97 4.03 -5.73 7.10
C VAL A 97 4.56 -6.67 8.18
N ARG A 98 4.96 -6.10 9.32
CA ARG A 98 5.43 -6.80 10.51
C ARG A 98 4.63 -6.38 11.73
N LYS A 99 4.63 -7.23 12.74
CA LYS A 99 4.08 -6.94 14.07
C LYS A 99 4.73 -5.70 14.68
N GLU A 100 6.07 -5.63 14.65
CA GLU A 100 6.86 -4.48 15.12
C GLU A 100 6.41 -3.14 14.47
N ASN A 101 6.04 -3.15 13.19
CA ASN A 101 5.55 -1.93 12.52
C ASN A 101 4.22 -1.45 13.13
N ALA A 102 3.32 -2.38 13.45
CA ALA A 102 2.04 -2.04 14.08
C ALA A 102 2.27 -1.51 15.50
N GLU A 103 3.10 -2.18 16.30
CA GLU A 103 3.48 -1.78 17.66
C GLU A 103 4.11 -0.38 17.66
N ARG A 104 5.11 -0.14 16.78
CA ARG A 104 5.77 1.15 16.66
C ARG A 104 4.81 2.29 16.27
N ALA A 105 3.85 2.04 15.39
CA ALA A 105 2.83 3.03 15.06
C ALA A 105 1.94 3.35 16.27
N LEU A 106 1.48 2.34 17.01
CA LEU A 106 0.68 2.54 18.23
C LEU A 106 1.47 3.27 19.33
N GLU A 107 2.72 2.89 19.57
CA GLU A 107 3.63 3.56 20.52
C GLU A 107 3.90 5.02 20.14
N SER A 108 3.85 5.33 18.83
CA SER A 108 3.97 6.71 18.31
C SER A 108 2.71 7.56 18.54
N GLY A 109 1.67 7.03 19.20
CA GLY A 109 0.45 7.75 19.59
C GLY A 109 -0.72 7.65 18.61
N PHE A 110 -0.66 6.73 17.63
CA PHE A 110 -1.81 6.40 16.80
C PHE A 110 -2.71 5.39 17.53
N GLN A 111 -4.02 5.60 17.51
CA GLN A 111 -4.97 4.73 18.21
C GLN A 111 -5.28 3.45 17.44
N LEU A 112 -5.18 3.51 16.11
CA LEU A 112 -5.47 2.39 15.21
C LEU A 112 -4.42 2.33 14.09
N VAL A 113 -4.29 1.15 13.50
CA VAL A 113 -3.48 0.92 12.31
C VAL A 113 -4.32 0.26 11.21
N GLN A 114 -4.08 0.66 9.97
CA GLN A 114 -4.74 0.08 8.80
C GLN A 114 -3.73 -0.62 7.92
N MET A 115 -4.04 -1.86 7.54
CA MET A 115 -3.21 -2.69 6.68
C MET A 115 -3.96 -3.05 5.39
N GLY A 116 -3.33 -2.83 4.23
CA GLY A 116 -3.88 -3.21 2.92
C GLY A 116 -3.24 -4.50 2.41
N ARG A 117 -2.07 -4.39 1.77
CA ARG A 117 -1.39 -5.53 1.12
C ARG A 117 -1.03 -6.68 2.08
N ALA A 118 -0.74 -6.38 3.34
CA ALA A 118 -0.49 -7.40 4.36
C ALA A 118 -1.68 -8.35 4.52
N LEU A 119 -2.90 -7.80 4.61
CA LEU A 119 -4.14 -8.60 4.74
C LEU A 119 -4.58 -9.24 3.42
N LEU A 120 -4.21 -8.66 2.27
CA LEU A 120 -4.36 -9.36 0.99
C LEU A 120 -3.46 -10.60 0.88
N ARG A 121 -2.25 -10.53 1.45
CA ARG A 121 -1.31 -11.65 1.49
C ARG A 121 -1.74 -12.71 2.50
N ASP A 122 -2.12 -12.28 3.69
CA ASP A 122 -2.57 -13.15 4.77
C ASP A 122 -3.76 -12.49 5.51
N PRO A 123 -5.00 -12.87 5.17
CA PRO A 123 -6.19 -12.32 5.81
C PRO A 123 -6.26 -12.56 7.32
N ASP A 124 -5.58 -13.58 7.82
CA ASP A 124 -5.54 -13.95 9.23
C ASP A 124 -4.30 -13.38 9.97
N PHE A 125 -3.54 -12.51 9.34
CA PHE A 125 -2.26 -12.01 9.87
C PHE A 125 -2.38 -11.39 11.26
N VAL A 126 -3.46 -10.64 11.53
CA VAL A 126 -3.68 -10.01 12.85
C VAL A 126 -3.82 -11.06 13.97
N ASN A 127 -4.55 -12.16 13.70
CA ASN A 127 -4.67 -13.24 14.69
C ASN A 127 -3.34 -14.00 14.83
N LYS A 128 -2.64 -14.22 13.72
CA LYS A 128 -1.32 -14.86 13.74
C LYS A 128 -0.26 -14.04 14.48
N MET A 129 -0.32 -12.71 14.44
CA MET A 129 0.55 -11.85 15.27
C MET A 129 0.36 -12.13 16.76
N LYS A 130 -0.87 -12.40 17.22
CA LYS A 130 -1.14 -12.79 18.63
C LYS A 130 -0.49 -14.11 19.01
N SER A 131 -0.30 -15.01 18.05
CA SER A 131 0.37 -16.31 18.24
C SER A 131 1.87 -16.28 17.91
N GLY A 132 2.47 -15.11 17.73
CA GLY A 132 3.92 -14.94 17.58
C GLY A 132 4.42 -14.89 16.13
N VAL A 133 3.54 -14.77 15.12
CA VAL A 133 3.97 -14.56 13.74
C VAL A 133 4.40 -13.11 13.54
N GLU A 134 5.66 -12.90 13.14
CA GLU A 134 6.27 -11.57 13.06
C GLU A 134 6.03 -10.84 11.73
N SER A 135 5.77 -11.55 10.62
CA SER A 135 5.62 -10.94 9.30
C SER A 135 4.51 -11.60 8.46
N CYS A 136 3.80 -10.79 7.67
CA CYS A 136 2.81 -11.30 6.71
C CYS A 136 3.44 -11.97 5.48
N GLY A 137 4.74 -11.86 5.25
CA GLY A 137 5.45 -12.42 4.10
C GLY A 137 5.09 -11.78 2.75
N CYS A 138 4.70 -10.50 2.72
CA CYS A 138 4.47 -9.77 1.47
C CYS A 138 5.81 -9.34 0.85
N GLY A 139 6.13 -9.82 -0.36
CA GLY A 139 7.35 -9.50 -1.10
C GLY A 139 7.29 -8.19 -1.91
N HIS A 140 6.22 -7.41 -1.80
CA HIS A 140 6.04 -6.07 -2.41
C HIS A 140 6.14 -6.01 -3.94
N SER A 141 5.95 -7.14 -4.64
CA SER A 141 5.89 -7.18 -6.11
C SER A 141 4.75 -6.36 -6.73
N ASN A 142 3.81 -5.90 -5.92
CA ASN A 142 2.61 -5.17 -6.35
C ASN A 142 1.74 -5.89 -7.40
N TYR A 143 1.90 -7.20 -7.56
CA TYR A 143 1.07 -8.00 -8.45
C TYR A 143 -0.44 -7.78 -8.21
N CYS A 144 -0.86 -7.72 -6.94
CA CYS A 144 -2.24 -7.45 -6.56
C CYS A 144 -2.75 -6.11 -7.13
N ILE A 145 -1.90 -5.08 -7.17
CA ILE A 145 -2.21 -3.76 -7.76
C ILE A 145 -2.33 -3.86 -9.27
N GLY A 146 -1.38 -4.54 -9.94
CA GLY A 146 -1.43 -4.72 -11.40
C GLY A 146 -2.69 -5.46 -11.87
N ARG A 147 -3.28 -6.31 -11.01
CA ARG A 147 -4.47 -7.08 -11.30
C ARG A 147 -5.79 -6.28 -11.10
N MET A 148 -5.83 -5.31 -10.20
CA MET A 148 -7.06 -4.65 -9.74
C MET A 148 -7.87 -3.94 -10.84
N TYR A 149 -7.25 -3.56 -11.93
CA TYR A 149 -7.93 -2.83 -13.03
C TYR A 149 -8.76 -3.73 -13.96
N SER A 150 -8.60 -5.06 -13.86
CA SER A 150 -9.21 -5.99 -14.81
C SER A 150 -9.79 -7.25 -14.16
N LYS A 151 -9.44 -7.53 -12.92
CA LYS A 151 -9.90 -8.67 -12.12
C LYS A 151 -9.96 -8.28 -10.65
N GLU A 152 -10.57 -9.13 -9.83
CA GLU A 152 -10.58 -8.98 -8.38
C GLU A 152 -9.16 -8.88 -7.83
N MET A 153 -8.94 -7.94 -6.90
CA MET A 153 -7.67 -7.78 -6.24
C MET A 153 -7.34 -9.02 -5.42
N ALA A 154 -6.21 -9.64 -5.70
CA ALA A 154 -5.75 -10.84 -4.98
C ALA A 154 -4.22 -10.92 -4.95
N CYS A 155 -3.67 -11.45 -3.86
CA CYS A 155 -2.27 -11.81 -3.80
C CYS A 155 -1.98 -13.03 -4.67
N HIS A 156 -0.85 -13.07 -5.37
CA HIS A 156 -0.48 -14.20 -6.23
C HIS A 156 -0.34 -15.52 -5.46
N HIS A 157 0.02 -15.47 -4.19
CA HIS A 157 0.08 -16.64 -3.32
C HIS A 157 -1.29 -17.27 -2.99
N ASN A 158 -2.37 -16.51 -3.13
CA ASN A 158 -3.73 -16.93 -2.76
C ASN A 158 -4.58 -17.30 -3.97
N LEU A 159 -3.98 -17.37 -5.17
CA LEU A 159 -4.69 -17.74 -6.38
C LEU A 159 -4.90 -19.26 -6.45
N LYS A 160 -6.10 -19.66 -6.86
CA LYS A 160 -6.42 -21.07 -7.14
C LYS A 160 -5.87 -21.54 -8.50
N GLU A 161 -5.78 -20.63 -9.46
CA GLU A 161 -5.30 -20.91 -10.82
C GLU A 161 -3.80 -20.61 -10.94
N PRO A 162 -3.03 -21.42 -11.66
CA PRO A 162 -1.62 -21.17 -11.89
C PRO A 162 -1.42 -19.92 -12.75
N LEU A 163 -0.42 -19.13 -12.40
CA LEU A 163 -0.03 -17.97 -13.18
C LEU A 163 0.78 -18.37 -14.42
N PRO A 164 0.66 -17.60 -15.54
CA PRO A 164 1.57 -17.74 -16.67
C PRO A 164 3.03 -17.56 -16.25
N ALA A 165 3.93 -18.39 -16.79
CA ALA A 165 5.36 -18.37 -16.43
C ALA A 165 6.02 -16.99 -16.55
N LYS A 166 5.59 -16.15 -17.51
CA LYS A 166 6.08 -14.78 -17.67
C LYS A 166 5.76 -13.85 -16.48
N LEU A 167 4.62 -14.09 -15.81
CA LEU A 167 4.21 -13.32 -14.63
C LEU A 167 4.93 -13.81 -13.38
N ILE A 168 5.13 -15.13 -13.26
CA ILE A 168 5.92 -15.72 -12.17
C ILE A 168 7.33 -15.13 -12.18
N LYS A 169 8.00 -15.14 -13.35
CA LYS A 169 9.34 -14.54 -13.49
C LYS A 169 9.39 -13.05 -13.15
N GLU A 170 8.34 -12.30 -13.48
CA GLU A 170 8.27 -10.88 -13.11
C GLU A 170 8.16 -10.72 -11.58
N ILE A 171 7.27 -11.48 -10.94
CA ILE A 171 7.06 -11.44 -9.49
C ILE A 171 8.36 -11.78 -8.77
N GLU A 172 9.02 -12.89 -9.12
CA GLU A 172 10.30 -13.31 -8.55
C GLU A 172 11.37 -12.23 -8.67
N GLN A 173 11.49 -11.59 -9.84
CA GLN A 173 12.42 -10.48 -10.07
C GLN A 173 12.12 -9.23 -9.24
N LEU A 174 10.84 -8.97 -8.95
CA LEU A 174 10.43 -7.79 -8.18
C LEU A 174 10.55 -8.01 -6.67
N GLU A 175 10.37 -9.25 -6.21
CA GLU A 175 10.49 -9.62 -4.79
C GLU A 175 11.94 -9.87 -4.35
N SER A 176 12.87 -10.05 -5.30
CA SER A 176 14.30 -10.19 -5.02
C SER A 176 15.06 -8.84 -4.92
N ARG A 177 14.38 -7.72 -5.12
CA ARG A 177 14.94 -6.36 -5.03
C ARG A 177 14.69 -5.72 -3.67
#